data_16b0d276836c7b04d187c9b2eab893b6
#
_entry.id   16b0d276836c7b04d187c9b2eab893b6
#
_cell.length_a   1.000
_cell.length_b   1.000
_cell.length_c   1.000
_cell.angle_alpha   90.00
_cell.angle_beta   90.00
_cell.angle_gamma   90.00
#
_symmetry.space_group_name_H-M   'P 1'
#
loop_
_entity.id
_entity.type
_entity.pdbx_description
1 polymer ?
#
loop_
_entity_poly.entity_id
_entity_poly.type
_entity_poly.pdbx_seq_one_letter_code
_entity_poly.pdbx_strand_id
1 'polypeptide(L)'
;MVMVDGFNETGRRCVRVRLAAALAAICCSGSAGAVDYQIHGYAAQGFVLSSHNDFFGDSTDGSFDYYEAGINAAVRIQPNLSFAIQAAVRDAGISDDGSVRLDYAVADYRVLSETNVQAGLRFGKVKNALGFYNETRDVVFTRPSILLPSVYSDNQNQRTLIFTSPGAQAYGATVLGQHELSFTGTFNAERDVRKNDERLLVELTVPFDLRVGDSWNLQVMDSIDGGRWQFAYSHFGGQFRMSTEIDLSGRFDVDLNVFSARFNAERVTLTAEYVLIDNDNRLTYLGAPFLRQRVAADSGYLQVEYRLGSNWAVMSRLDSFYRDRHDRSGHAFAAANPGIDRRTQFSHDFTVGIHWRPDQHWGFWAEHHWINGTAILQALENPPPLRHQRWSMLMLMAGYKF
;
A
#
# COMPACT_ATOMS: atom_id res chain seq x y z
N MET A 1 42.09 5.52 18.63
CA MET A 1 41.52 5.46 19.98
C MET A 1 40.65 6.69 20.16
N VAL A 2 39.40 6.61 19.76
CA VAL A 2 38.34 7.62 20.00
C VAL A 2 37.13 6.86 20.44
N MET A 3 36.66 7.15 21.65
CA MET A 3 35.49 6.56 22.29
C MET A 3 34.23 6.98 21.54
N VAL A 4 33.32 6.00 21.35
CA VAL A 4 31.95 6.27 20.90
C VAL A 4 31.06 6.16 22.15
N ASP A 5 30.53 7.30 22.56
CA ASP A 5 29.61 7.44 23.69
C ASP A 5 28.24 6.87 23.35
N GLY A 6 27.66 6.19 24.38
CA GLY A 6 26.40 5.50 24.30
C GLY A 6 25.21 6.40 24.09
N PHE A 7 24.34 6.02 23.19
CA PHE A 7 23.03 6.61 23.01
C PHE A 7 22.01 6.00 24.00
N ASN A 8 21.40 6.89 24.75
CA ASN A 8 20.59 6.69 25.94
C ASN A 8 19.20 6.09 25.61
N GLU A 9 18.93 4.88 26.06
CA GLU A 9 17.63 4.15 25.89
C GLU A 9 16.43 4.73 26.66
N THR A 10 16.63 5.76 27.48
CA THR A 10 15.59 6.31 28.35
C THR A 10 14.58 7.22 27.64
N GLY A 11 14.85 7.70 26.43
CA GLY A 11 13.93 8.58 25.69
C GLY A 11 12.72 7.87 25.05
N ARG A 12 12.83 6.58 24.77
CA ARG A 12 11.78 5.83 24.04
C ARG A 12 10.58 5.40 24.90
N ARG A 13 10.72 5.35 26.21
CA ARG A 13 9.63 4.93 27.14
C ARG A 13 8.62 6.03 27.46
N CYS A 14 8.99 7.31 27.36
CA CYS A 14 8.11 8.42 27.77
C CYS A 14 7.05 8.82 26.72
N VAL A 15 7.27 8.53 25.44
CA VAL A 15 6.31 8.87 24.36
C VAL A 15 5.14 7.89 24.32
N ARG A 16 5.36 6.62 24.71
CA ARG A 16 4.33 5.56 24.69
C ARG A 16 3.18 5.77 25.68
N VAL A 17 3.41 6.46 26.77
CA VAL A 17 2.39 6.68 27.84
C VAL A 17 1.49 7.90 27.54
N ARG A 18 1.94 8.88 26.76
CA ARG A 18 1.17 10.10 26.50
C ARG A 18 0.09 9.95 25.42
N LEU A 19 0.24 9.01 24.48
CA LEU A 19 -0.79 8.76 23.44
C LEU A 19 -2.01 8.00 23.99
N ALA A 20 -1.81 7.08 24.94
CA ALA A 20 -2.89 6.35 25.59
C ALA A 20 -3.76 7.26 26.47
N ALA A 21 -3.15 8.28 27.09
CA ALA A 21 -3.87 9.25 27.94
C ALA A 21 -4.70 10.26 27.12
N ALA A 22 -4.28 10.61 25.91
CA ALA A 22 -5.01 11.53 25.03
C ALA A 22 -6.26 10.89 24.42
N LEU A 23 -6.22 9.59 24.10
CA LEU A 23 -7.39 8.85 23.60
C LEU A 23 -8.45 8.61 24.72
N ALA A 24 -8.01 8.41 25.96
CA ALA A 24 -8.93 8.25 27.11
C ALA A 24 -9.68 9.55 27.48
N ALA A 25 -9.11 10.72 27.20
CA ALA A 25 -9.71 12.02 27.55
C ALA A 25 -10.89 12.40 26.61
N ILE A 26 -10.96 11.85 25.40
CA ILE A 26 -12.07 12.10 24.44
C ILE A 26 -13.35 11.36 24.85
N CYS A 27 -13.25 10.34 25.68
CA CYS A 27 -14.41 9.53 26.11
C CYS A 27 -15.17 10.11 27.33
N CYS A 28 -14.74 11.20 27.96
CA CYS A 28 -15.26 11.62 29.25
C CYS A 28 -16.00 12.98 29.33
N SER A 29 -16.31 13.62 28.16
CA SER A 29 -17.01 14.90 28.25
C SER A 29 -18.07 15.08 27.18
N GLY A 30 -19.33 14.88 27.53
CA GLY A 30 -20.43 15.33 26.69
C GLY A 30 -21.75 14.64 26.97
N SER A 31 -22.54 15.18 27.87
CA SER A 31 -23.99 14.93 27.95
C SER A 31 -24.68 15.67 26.83
N ALA A 32 -25.54 14.95 26.08
CA ALA A 32 -26.66 15.37 25.27
C ALA A 32 -26.57 14.96 23.79
N GLY A 33 -27.40 13.99 23.46
CA GLY A 33 -27.55 13.42 22.12
C GLY A 33 -26.67 12.18 21.99
N ALA A 34 -27.26 11.02 21.69
CA ALA A 34 -26.49 9.80 21.45
C ALA A 34 -25.64 10.01 20.19
N VAL A 35 -24.41 10.43 20.38
CA VAL A 35 -23.40 10.48 19.30
C VAL A 35 -23.04 9.02 18.99
N ASP A 36 -23.39 8.57 17.79
CA ASP A 36 -23.03 7.24 17.31
C ASP A 36 -21.53 7.22 17.01
N TYR A 37 -20.77 6.48 17.78
CA TYR A 37 -19.34 6.31 17.59
C TYR A 37 -18.97 4.84 17.51
N GLN A 38 -17.94 4.55 16.75
CA GLN A 38 -17.39 3.21 16.58
C GLN A 38 -15.87 3.28 16.73
N ILE A 39 -15.30 2.35 17.48
CA ILE A 39 -13.86 2.20 17.64
C ILE A 39 -13.52 0.76 17.36
N HIS A 40 -12.56 0.54 16.45
CA HIS A 40 -12.04 -0.77 16.11
C HIS A 40 -10.53 -0.74 16.11
N GLY A 41 -9.93 -1.87 16.42
CA GLY A 41 -8.50 -2.01 16.39
C GLY A 41 -8.09 -3.39 15.90
N TYR A 42 -6.85 -3.50 15.44
CA TYR A 42 -6.23 -4.76 15.05
C TYR A 42 -4.74 -4.73 15.39
N ALA A 43 -4.18 -5.92 15.58
CA ALA A 43 -2.74 -6.16 15.64
C ALA A 43 -2.46 -7.51 14.98
N ALA A 44 -1.36 -7.60 14.25
CA ALA A 44 -0.91 -8.83 13.63
C ALA A 44 0.61 -8.93 13.69
N GLN A 45 1.10 -10.13 13.99
CA GLN A 45 2.52 -10.49 13.98
C GLN A 45 2.77 -11.48 12.85
N GLY A 46 3.71 -11.15 11.98
CA GLY A 46 4.22 -12.00 10.93
C GLY A 46 5.51 -12.70 11.32
N PHE A 47 5.82 -13.78 10.62
CA PHE A 47 7.11 -14.44 10.56
C PHE A 47 7.44 -14.68 9.09
N VAL A 48 8.66 -14.37 8.66
CA VAL A 48 9.13 -14.51 7.29
C VAL A 48 10.39 -15.38 7.27
N LEU A 49 10.39 -16.41 6.43
CA LEU A 49 11.55 -17.26 6.18
C LEU A 49 11.77 -17.38 4.67
N SER A 50 12.91 -16.94 4.20
CA SER A 50 13.28 -16.98 2.78
C SER A 50 14.50 -17.86 2.52
N SER A 51 14.62 -18.33 1.27
CA SER A 51 15.69 -19.31 0.96
C SER A 51 17.05 -18.68 0.62
N HIS A 52 17.09 -17.44 0.09
CA HIS A 52 18.34 -16.86 -0.42
C HIS A 52 18.42 -15.33 -0.34
N ASN A 53 17.33 -14.62 -0.49
CA ASN A 53 17.29 -13.18 -0.48
C ASN A 53 16.49 -12.70 0.74
N ASP A 54 16.91 -11.65 1.38
CA ASP A 54 16.19 -11.08 2.50
C ASP A 54 14.95 -10.28 2.04
N PHE A 55 13.88 -10.39 2.81
CA PHE A 55 12.61 -9.75 2.56
C PHE A 55 11.92 -9.44 3.90
N PHE A 56 11.79 -8.16 4.23
CA PHE A 56 11.32 -7.71 5.53
C PHE A 56 12.24 -8.14 6.69
N GLY A 57 13.50 -7.69 6.66
CA GLY A 57 14.55 -8.01 7.63
C GLY A 57 15.35 -9.24 7.23
N ASP A 58 16.15 -9.77 8.17
CA ASP A 58 17.06 -10.91 7.95
C ASP A 58 16.27 -12.24 7.80
N SER A 59 15.44 -12.32 6.78
CA SER A 59 14.49 -13.42 6.58
C SER A 59 15.13 -14.72 6.12
N THR A 60 16.37 -14.70 5.64
CA THR A 60 17.14 -15.94 5.36
C THR A 60 17.44 -16.76 6.60
N ASP A 61 17.52 -16.13 7.77
CA ASP A 61 17.66 -16.77 9.08
C ASP A 61 16.32 -16.89 9.84
N GLY A 62 15.23 -16.35 9.24
CA GLY A 62 13.90 -16.27 9.83
C GLY A 62 13.72 -14.99 10.66
N SER A 63 12.82 -14.12 10.20
CA SER A 63 12.58 -12.80 10.78
C SER A 63 11.19 -12.65 11.36
N PHE A 64 11.07 -11.96 12.50
CA PHE A 64 9.84 -11.45 13.09
C PHE A 64 9.68 -9.93 12.90
N ASP A 65 10.49 -9.31 12.05
CA ASP A 65 10.46 -7.86 11.77
C ASP A 65 9.26 -7.45 10.89
N TYR A 66 8.27 -8.33 10.78
CA TYR A 66 7.03 -8.01 10.11
C TYR A 66 5.85 -8.03 11.09
N TYR A 67 5.38 -6.84 11.44
CA TYR A 67 4.15 -6.68 12.23
C TYR A 67 3.35 -5.46 11.77
N GLU A 68 2.06 -5.48 12.04
CA GLU A 68 1.17 -4.37 11.77
C GLU A 68 0.10 -4.25 12.85
N ALA A 69 -0.22 -3.02 13.21
CA ALA A 69 -1.32 -2.74 14.11
C ALA A 69 -1.99 -1.40 13.75
N GLY A 70 -3.25 -1.24 14.11
CA GLY A 70 -3.96 0.00 13.88
C GLY A 70 -5.17 0.13 14.77
N ILE A 71 -5.57 1.38 14.95
CA ILE A 71 -6.80 1.74 15.64
C ILE A 71 -7.52 2.78 14.79
N ASN A 72 -8.81 2.59 14.59
CA ASN A 72 -9.66 3.55 13.92
C ASN A 72 -10.85 3.94 14.80
N ALA A 73 -11.30 5.16 14.61
CA ALA A 73 -12.51 5.68 15.23
C ALA A 73 -13.34 6.40 14.17
N ALA A 74 -14.65 6.20 14.23
CA ALA A 74 -15.62 6.93 13.44
C ALA A 74 -16.70 7.52 14.34
N VAL A 75 -17.15 8.73 14.01
CA VAL A 75 -18.21 9.42 14.74
C VAL A 75 -19.18 10.06 13.75
N ARG A 76 -20.47 9.84 13.95
CA ARG A 76 -21.54 10.51 13.21
C ARG A 76 -22.13 11.62 14.06
N ILE A 77 -21.90 12.87 13.64
CA ILE A 77 -22.39 14.07 14.37
C ILE A 77 -23.78 14.46 13.88
N GLN A 78 -24.03 14.27 12.57
CA GLN A 78 -25.32 14.53 11.94
C GLN A 78 -25.64 13.40 10.96
N PRO A 79 -26.88 13.22 10.52
CA PRO A 79 -27.24 12.18 9.55
C PRO A 79 -26.41 12.21 8.26
N ASN A 80 -25.92 13.40 7.88
CA ASN A 80 -25.14 13.64 6.68
C ASN A 80 -23.69 14.04 6.95
N LEU A 81 -23.22 14.09 8.21
CA LEU A 81 -21.86 14.48 8.56
C LEU A 81 -21.22 13.47 9.52
N SER A 82 -20.15 12.86 9.09
CA SER A 82 -19.32 11.95 9.90
C SER A 82 -17.85 12.30 9.82
N PHE A 83 -17.10 11.87 10.82
CA PHE A 83 -15.65 11.96 10.88
C PHE A 83 -15.08 10.57 11.11
N ALA A 84 -13.95 10.27 10.46
CA ALA A 84 -13.25 9.03 10.68
C ALA A 84 -11.74 9.27 10.68
N ILE A 85 -11.03 8.54 11.55
CA ILE A 85 -9.58 8.62 11.71
C ILE A 85 -9.01 7.23 11.91
N GLN A 86 -7.83 6.96 11.35
CA GLN A 86 -7.05 5.75 11.62
C GLN A 86 -5.59 6.11 11.86
N ALA A 87 -5.05 5.60 12.96
CA ALA A 87 -3.61 5.52 13.19
C ALA A 87 -3.16 4.08 12.97
N ALA A 88 -2.03 3.90 12.32
CA ALA A 88 -1.46 2.60 12.02
C ALA A 88 0.05 2.60 12.26
N VAL A 89 0.57 1.43 12.58
CA VAL A 89 1.99 1.11 12.66
C VAL A 89 2.23 -0.14 11.82
N ARG A 90 3.32 -0.16 11.09
CA ARG A 90 3.81 -1.34 10.37
C ARG A 90 5.32 -1.33 10.40
N ASP A 91 5.89 -2.46 10.73
CA ASP A 91 7.29 -2.78 10.50
C ASP A 91 7.38 -3.80 9.37
N ALA A 92 8.30 -3.64 8.48
CA ALA A 92 8.53 -4.54 7.35
C ALA A 92 10.02 -4.43 6.92
N GLY A 93 10.91 -4.65 7.88
CA GLY A 93 12.34 -4.45 7.71
C GLY A 93 12.65 -3.00 7.30
N ILE A 94 13.47 -2.82 6.29
CA ILE A 94 13.79 -1.46 5.80
C ILE A 94 12.64 -0.80 5.04
N SER A 95 11.63 -1.57 4.58
CA SER A 95 10.51 -1.04 3.81
C SER A 95 9.51 -0.23 4.65
N ASP A 96 9.48 -0.45 5.97
CA ASP A 96 8.63 0.31 6.90
C ASP A 96 9.21 0.19 8.31
N ASP A 97 9.47 1.29 8.97
CA ASP A 97 10.32 1.43 10.16
C ASP A 97 9.60 1.24 11.50
N GLY A 98 8.38 0.72 11.49
CA GLY A 98 7.59 0.55 12.71
C GLY A 98 7.11 1.87 13.34
N SER A 99 7.23 3.01 12.65
CA SER A 99 6.75 4.28 13.18
C SER A 99 5.23 4.39 13.08
N VAL A 100 4.63 5.01 14.11
CA VAL A 100 3.19 5.31 14.09
C VAL A 100 2.91 6.41 13.07
N ARG A 101 1.90 6.19 12.23
CA ARG A 101 1.45 7.16 11.23
C ARG A 101 -0.06 7.34 11.24
N LEU A 102 -0.47 8.53 10.89
CA LEU A 102 -1.86 8.80 10.54
C LEU A 102 -2.10 8.18 9.15
N ASP A 103 -2.96 7.17 9.08
CA ASP A 103 -3.30 6.53 7.80
C ASP A 103 -4.33 7.37 7.05
N TYR A 104 -5.46 7.67 7.68
CA TYR A 104 -6.42 8.65 7.19
C TYR A 104 -7.04 9.48 8.31
N ALA A 105 -7.56 10.66 7.97
CA ALA A 105 -8.38 11.50 8.84
C ALA A 105 -9.31 12.33 7.96
N VAL A 106 -10.59 11.98 7.94
CA VAL A 106 -11.55 12.53 6.98
C VAL A 106 -12.81 13.06 7.66
N ALA A 107 -13.30 14.20 7.17
CA ALA A 107 -14.68 14.63 7.32
C ALA A 107 -15.44 14.18 6.08
N ASP A 108 -16.53 13.44 6.24
CA ASP A 108 -17.40 12.94 5.16
C ASP A 108 -18.77 13.65 5.25
N TYR A 109 -19.09 14.42 4.23
CA TYR A 109 -20.37 15.10 4.09
C TYR A 109 -21.19 14.47 2.96
N ARG A 110 -22.28 13.78 3.34
CA ARG A 110 -23.19 13.16 2.40
C ARG A 110 -24.15 14.22 1.85
N VAL A 111 -24.01 14.51 0.55
CA VAL A 111 -24.84 15.53 -0.16
C VAL A 111 -26.18 14.94 -0.56
N LEU A 112 -26.18 13.67 -1.00
CA LEU A 112 -27.36 12.95 -1.47
C LEU A 112 -27.39 11.56 -0.89
N SER A 113 -28.54 11.12 -0.40
CA SER A 113 -28.75 9.78 0.17
C SER A 113 -30.19 9.34 -0.07
N GLU A 114 -30.45 8.84 -1.27
CA GLU A 114 -31.72 8.28 -1.69
C GLU A 114 -31.57 6.76 -1.89
N THR A 115 -32.68 6.07 -2.11
CA THR A 115 -32.70 4.61 -2.20
C THR A 115 -31.75 4.06 -3.27
N ASN A 116 -31.66 4.73 -4.43
CA ASN A 116 -30.88 4.26 -5.58
C ASN A 116 -29.69 5.18 -5.91
N VAL A 117 -29.52 6.29 -5.19
CA VAL A 117 -28.47 7.27 -5.49
C VAL A 117 -27.86 7.77 -4.18
N GLN A 118 -26.55 7.76 -4.13
CA GLN A 118 -25.80 8.40 -3.04
C GLN A 118 -24.64 9.23 -3.62
N ALA A 119 -24.35 10.36 -2.98
CA ALA A 119 -23.20 11.19 -3.33
C ALA A 119 -22.72 11.97 -2.11
N GLY A 120 -21.43 12.23 -2.06
CA GLY A 120 -20.81 12.96 -0.96
C GLY A 120 -19.44 13.51 -1.28
N LEU A 121 -18.93 14.26 -0.31
CA LEU A 121 -17.61 14.88 -0.35
C LEU A 121 -16.83 14.48 0.91
N ARG A 122 -15.55 14.17 0.75
CA ARG A 122 -14.63 13.94 1.85
C ARG A 122 -13.49 14.94 1.81
N PHE A 123 -13.10 15.43 2.97
CA PHE A 123 -12.01 16.39 3.13
C PHE A 123 -11.07 15.90 4.23
N GLY A 124 -9.76 16.08 4.04
CA GLY A 124 -8.74 15.68 5.00
C GLY A 124 -7.68 14.79 4.36
N LYS A 125 -7.10 13.88 5.13
CA LYS A 125 -6.20 12.85 4.59
C LYS A 125 -7.05 11.66 4.11
N VAL A 126 -7.21 11.55 2.79
CA VAL A 126 -8.05 10.55 2.13
C VAL A 126 -7.22 9.40 1.57
N LYS A 127 -7.81 8.23 1.40
CA LYS A 127 -7.27 7.13 0.61
C LYS A 127 -7.69 7.29 -0.85
N ASN A 128 -6.75 7.14 -1.76
CA ASN A 128 -7.03 7.13 -3.19
C ASN A 128 -7.68 5.80 -3.59
N ALA A 129 -8.77 5.86 -4.32
CA ALA A 129 -9.44 4.67 -4.84
C ALA A 129 -8.64 4.10 -6.02
N LEU A 130 -7.77 3.11 -5.76
CA LEU A 130 -6.91 2.46 -6.74
C LEU A 130 -7.07 0.94 -6.64
N GLY A 131 -7.53 0.32 -7.73
CA GLY A 131 -7.82 -1.10 -7.76
C GLY A 131 -8.83 -1.52 -6.70
N PHE A 132 -8.83 -2.81 -6.33
CA PHE A 132 -9.77 -3.34 -5.34
C PHE A 132 -9.29 -3.28 -3.90
N TYR A 133 -7.97 -3.12 -3.65
CA TYR A 133 -7.44 -3.31 -2.30
C TYR A 133 -6.80 -2.06 -1.68
N ASN A 134 -6.61 -0.95 -2.40
CA ASN A 134 -5.91 0.18 -1.80
C ASN A 134 -6.63 0.77 -0.58
N GLU A 135 -7.95 0.89 -0.62
CA GLU A 135 -8.71 1.46 0.50
C GLU A 135 -8.72 0.56 1.74
N THR A 136 -8.57 -0.76 1.56
CA THR A 136 -8.64 -1.76 2.65
C THR A 136 -7.28 -2.38 3.00
N ARG A 137 -6.21 -2.02 2.30
CA ARG A 137 -4.88 -2.64 2.39
C ARG A 137 -4.24 -2.65 3.79
N ASP A 138 -4.60 -1.68 4.63
CA ASP A 138 -3.94 -1.47 5.92
C ASP A 138 -4.46 -2.37 7.03
N VAL A 139 -5.53 -3.11 6.79
CA VAL A 139 -6.13 -4.05 7.75
C VAL A 139 -5.98 -5.47 7.21
N VAL A 140 -5.15 -6.29 7.84
CA VAL A 140 -4.87 -7.66 7.37
C VAL A 140 -6.14 -8.51 7.18
N PHE A 141 -7.16 -8.28 7.99
CA PHE A 141 -8.43 -9.01 7.91
C PHE A 141 -9.28 -8.69 6.68
N THR A 142 -8.97 -7.61 5.96
CA THR A 142 -9.67 -7.17 4.75
C THR A 142 -8.89 -7.45 3.47
N ARG A 143 -7.69 -8.02 3.60
CA ARG A 143 -6.86 -8.46 2.47
C ARG A 143 -7.05 -9.94 2.18
N PRO A 144 -6.85 -10.38 0.93
CA PRO A 144 -6.89 -11.79 0.56
C PRO A 144 -5.64 -12.55 1.01
N SER A 145 -4.55 -11.86 1.29
CA SER A 145 -3.20 -12.42 1.51
C SER A 145 -2.41 -11.58 2.52
N ILE A 146 -1.36 -12.16 3.11
CA ILE A 146 -0.40 -11.47 3.96
C ILE A 146 0.29 -10.40 3.11
N LEU A 147 0.87 -10.80 1.98
CA LEU A 147 1.50 -9.90 1.01
C LEU A 147 0.53 -9.60 -0.12
N LEU A 148 0.22 -8.32 -0.33
CA LEU A 148 -0.60 -7.89 -1.45
C LEU A 148 0.12 -8.10 -2.80
N PRO A 149 -0.61 -8.24 -3.91
CA PRO A 149 -0.02 -8.34 -5.25
C PRO A 149 0.91 -7.16 -5.57
N SER A 150 1.87 -7.38 -6.47
CA SER A 150 2.87 -6.38 -6.87
C SER A 150 2.26 -5.11 -7.50
N VAL A 151 1.02 -5.17 -7.98
CA VAL A 151 0.21 -3.99 -8.37
C VAL A 151 0.14 -2.96 -7.25
N TYR A 152 0.17 -3.39 -5.97
CA TYR A 152 0.12 -2.54 -4.79
C TYR A 152 1.49 -2.29 -4.15
N SER A 153 2.54 -2.92 -4.62
CA SER A 153 3.97 -2.75 -4.31
C SER A 153 4.29 -2.38 -2.87
N ASP A 154 4.05 -3.30 -1.95
CA ASP A 154 4.36 -3.08 -0.53
C ASP A 154 5.85 -2.77 -0.27
N ASN A 155 6.74 -3.25 -1.14
CA ASN A 155 8.19 -3.05 -1.04
C ASN A 155 8.74 -1.80 -1.73
N GLN A 156 7.93 -1.03 -2.45
CA GLN A 156 8.43 0.11 -3.24
C GLN A 156 7.98 1.47 -2.70
N ASN A 157 7.53 1.53 -1.44
CA ASN A 157 7.07 2.75 -0.75
C ASN A 157 5.99 3.58 -1.48
N GLN A 158 5.30 2.98 -2.46
CA GLN A 158 4.18 3.62 -3.14
C GLN A 158 3.05 4.01 -2.18
N ARG A 159 2.99 3.34 -1.01
CA ARG A 159 2.05 3.63 0.06
C ARG A 159 2.07 5.11 0.47
N THR A 160 3.26 5.67 0.70
CA THR A 160 3.41 7.05 1.11
C THR A 160 3.20 8.03 -0.04
N LEU A 161 3.51 7.64 -1.28
CA LEU A 161 3.46 8.53 -2.41
C LEU A 161 2.08 8.64 -3.06
N ILE A 162 1.42 7.50 -3.27
CA ILE A 162 0.27 7.39 -4.17
C ILE A 162 -1.02 7.07 -3.40
N PHE A 163 -0.93 6.25 -2.35
CA PHE A 163 -2.13 5.59 -1.80
C PHE A 163 -2.94 6.42 -0.81
N THR A 164 -2.31 7.37 -0.10
CA THR A 164 -3.00 8.29 0.80
C THR A 164 -2.45 9.69 0.67
N SER A 165 -3.31 10.71 0.71
CA SER A 165 -2.89 12.11 0.59
C SER A 165 -3.85 13.05 1.30
N PRO A 166 -3.38 14.21 1.79
CA PRO A 166 -4.28 15.30 2.14
C PRO A 166 -4.97 15.81 0.87
N GLY A 167 -6.25 16.09 0.94
CA GLY A 167 -7.00 16.55 -0.23
C GLY A 167 -8.51 16.55 -0.05
N ALA A 168 -9.20 16.59 -1.19
CA ALA A 168 -10.64 16.54 -1.30
C ALA A 168 -11.05 15.40 -2.25
N GLN A 169 -12.10 14.68 -1.87
CA GLN A 169 -12.62 13.57 -2.64
C GLN A 169 -14.13 13.71 -2.83
N ALA A 170 -14.59 13.58 -4.07
CA ALA A 170 -16.01 13.44 -4.40
C ALA A 170 -16.29 11.97 -4.73
N TYR A 171 -17.42 11.47 -4.24
CA TYR A 171 -17.87 10.12 -4.53
C TYR A 171 -19.37 10.08 -4.82
N GLY A 172 -19.78 9.06 -5.57
CA GLY A 172 -21.18 8.79 -5.84
C GLY A 172 -21.39 7.36 -6.27
N ALA A 173 -22.63 6.88 -6.09
CA ALA A 173 -23.07 5.60 -6.62
C ALA A 173 -24.54 5.67 -7.02
N THR A 174 -24.93 4.88 -8.03
CA THR A 174 -26.31 4.74 -8.48
C THR A 174 -26.61 3.30 -8.86
N VAL A 175 -27.81 2.85 -8.54
CA VAL A 175 -28.31 1.51 -8.90
C VAL A 175 -29.21 1.63 -10.13
N LEU A 176 -28.86 0.93 -11.20
CA LEU A 176 -29.56 0.89 -12.48
C LEU A 176 -29.85 -0.58 -12.87
N GLY A 177 -30.98 -1.08 -12.45
CA GLY A 177 -31.35 -2.49 -12.64
C GLY A 177 -30.45 -3.43 -11.84
N GLN A 178 -29.63 -4.24 -12.51
CA GLN A 178 -28.65 -5.14 -11.87
C GLN A 178 -27.26 -4.53 -11.69
N HIS A 179 -27.06 -3.29 -12.16
CA HIS A 179 -25.79 -2.57 -12.09
C HIS A 179 -25.79 -1.57 -10.94
N GLU A 180 -24.73 -1.61 -10.14
CA GLU A 180 -24.36 -0.54 -9.20
C GLU A 180 -23.12 0.15 -9.73
N LEU A 181 -23.31 1.33 -10.30
CA LEU A 181 -22.23 2.16 -10.82
C LEU A 181 -21.73 3.09 -9.73
N SER A 182 -20.44 3.06 -9.45
CA SER A 182 -19.81 3.97 -8.49
C SER A 182 -18.67 4.75 -9.13
N PHE A 183 -18.47 5.94 -8.58
CA PHE A 183 -17.45 6.89 -9.00
C PHE A 183 -16.75 7.47 -7.76
N THR A 184 -15.43 7.60 -7.82
CA THR A 184 -14.63 8.29 -6.80
C THR A 184 -13.57 9.12 -7.51
N GLY A 185 -13.58 10.43 -7.28
CA GLY A 185 -12.58 11.37 -7.80
C GLY A 185 -11.90 12.10 -6.65
N THR A 186 -10.57 12.12 -6.63
CA THR A 186 -9.76 12.73 -5.56
C THR A 186 -8.82 13.76 -6.16
N PHE A 187 -8.75 14.93 -5.56
CA PHE A 187 -7.68 15.91 -5.76
C PHE A 187 -6.82 15.93 -4.50
N ASN A 188 -5.53 15.65 -4.66
CA ASN A 188 -4.55 15.56 -3.58
C ASN A 188 -3.68 16.82 -3.57
N ALA A 189 -3.53 17.42 -2.40
CA ALA A 189 -2.68 18.59 -2.20
C ALA A 189 -1.20 18.23 -2.12
N GLU A 190 -0.36 19.17 -2.47
CA GLU A 190 1.10 19.08 -2.35
C GLU A 190 1.52 18.78 -0.91
N ARG A 191 2.55 17.95 -0.75
CA ARG A 191 3.12 17.61 0.57
C ARG A 191 4.57 17.15 0.49
N ASP A 192 5.27 17.34 1.59
CA ASP A 192 6.61 16.77 1.78
C ASP A 192 6.52 15.26 2.11
N VAL A 193 7.47 14.49 1.63
CA VAL A 193 7.64 13.08 1.97
C VAL A 193 8.46 12.98 3.27
N ARG A 194 8.18 11.98 4.10
CA ARG A 194 8.97 11.77 5.33
C ARG A 194 10.39 11.33 4.97
N LYS A 195 11.37 11.81 5.75
CA LYS A 195 12.79 11.52 5.50
C LYS A 195 13.14 10.02 5.48
N ASN A 196 12.47 9.21 6.30
CA ASN A 196 12.68 7.76 6.29
C ASN A 196 12.17 7.10 5.00
N ASP A 197 11.07 7.61 4.44
CA ASP A 197 10.49 7.11 3.20
C ASP A 197 11.32 7.54 1.97
N GLU A 198 11.98 8.70 2.03
CA GLU A 198 12.81 9.22 0.93
C GLU A 198 13.97 8.28 0.58
N ARG A 199 14.68 7.75 1.58
CA ARG A 199 15.84 6.86 1.39
C ARG A 199 15.53 5.59 0.61
N LEU A 200 14.28 5.13 0.68
CA LEU A 200 13.84 3.90 0.05
C LEU A 200 13.35 4.11 -1.38
N LEU A 201 13.01 5.35 -1.74
CA LEU A 201 12.51 5.71 -3.06
C LEU A 201 13.62 6.01 -4.06
N VAL A 202 14.70 6.59 -3.59
CA VAL A 202 15.85 6.98 -4.43
C VAL A 202 17.12 6.60 -3.69
N GLU A 203 17.85 5.64 -4.20
CA GLU A 203 19.14 5.18 -3.67
C GLU A 203 20.25 6.21 -3.95
N LEU A 204 20.07 7.45 -3.49
CA LEU A 204 21.11 8.49 -3.59
C LEU A 204 21.98 8.49 -2.34
N THR A 205 23.27 8.67 -2.55
CA THR A 205 24.26 8.82 -1.46
C THR A 205 24.29 10.22 -0.86
N VAL A 206 23.63 11.19 -1.51
CA VAL A 206 23.53 12.58 -1.04
C VAL A 206 22.17 12.83 -0.39
N PRO A 207 22.07 13.66 0.66
CA PRO A 207 20.80 14.07 1.23
C PRO A 207 19.93 14.78 0.19
N PHE A 208 18.65 14.48 0.19
CA PHE A 208 17.66 15.11 -0.69
C PHE A 208 16.34 15.32 0.01
N ASP A 209 15.53 16.23 -0.51
CA ASP A 209 14.15 16.46 -0.16
C ASP A 209 13.25 15.96 -1.29
N LEU A 210 12.21 15.20 -0.94
CA LEU A 210 11.21 14.74 -1.88
C LEU A 210 9.85 15.35 -1.53
N ARG A 211 9.18 15.88 -2.54
CA ARG A 211 7.85 16.47 -2.43
C ARG A 211 6.90 15.83 -3.43
N VAL A 212 5.73 15.43 -2.97
CA VAL A 212 4.61 15.07 -3.84
C VAL A 212 3.93 16.38 -4.24
N GLY A 213 3.87 16.69 -5.52
CA GLY A 213 3.11 17.81 -6.05
C GLY A 213 1.60 17.51 -6.11
N ASP A 214 0.84 18.42 -6.69
CA ASP A 214 -0.57 18.19 -6.93
C ASP A 214 -0.77 16.91 -7.76
N SER A 215 -1.72 16.10 -7.31
CA SER A 215 -2.05 14.86 -7.97
C SER A 215 -3.55 14.61 -7.93
N TRP A 216 -4.03 13.75 -8.80
CA TRP A 216 -5.44 13.39 -8.86
C TRP A 216 -5.62 11.90 -9.08
N ASN A 217 -6.73 11.40 -8.61
CA ASN A 217 -7.12 10.01 -8.77
C ASN A 217 -8.59 9.94 -9.18
N LEU A 218 -8.88 8.97 -10.02
CA LEU A 218 -10.22 8.65 -10.47
C LEU A 218 -10.43 7.14 -10.41
N GLN A 219 -11.57 6.70 -9.89
CA GLN A 219 -12.04 5.33 -10.06
C GLN A 219 -13.50 5.32 -10.53
N VAL A 220 -13.79 4.45 -11.48
CA VAL A 220 -15.15 4.06 -11.87
C VAL A 220 -15.26 2.56 -11.70
N MET A 221 -16.35 2.11 -11.05
CA MET A 221 -16.61 0.69 -10.84
C MET A 221 -18.06 0.35 -11.19
N ASP A 222 -18.25 -0.78 -11.86
CA ASP A 222 -19.54 -1.42 -12.09
C ASP A 222 -19.60 -2.73 -11.31
N SER A 223 -20.59 -2.85 -10.43
CA SER A 223 -20.88 -4.03 -9.64
C SER A 223 -22.22 -4.61 -10.10
N ILE A 224 -22.19 -5.77 -10.71
CA ILE A 224 -23.32 -6.39 -11.40
C ILE A 224 -23.82 -7.57 -10.59
N ASP A 225 -25.15 -7.78 -10.58
CA ASP A 225 -25.83 -8.90 -9.93
C ASP A 225 -25.44 -9.02 -8.44
N GLY A 226 -25.59 -7.91 -7.70
CA GLY A 226 -25.26 -7.84 -6.27
C GLY A 226 -23.79 -8.08 -5.95
N GLY A 227 -22.88 -7.71 -6.84
CA GLY A 227 -21.42 -7.87 -6.67
C GLY A 227 -20.88 -9.21 -7.14
N ARG A 228 -21.69 -10.00 -7.86
CA ARG A 228 -21.19 -11.24 -8.48
C ARG A 228 -20.09 -10.97 -9.50
N TRP A 229 -20.25 -9.94 -10.31
CA TRP A 229 -19.24 -9.43 -11.20
C TRP A 229 -18.89 -8.01 -10.81
N GLN A 230 -17.62 -7.69 -10.74
CA GLN A 230 -17.14 -6.36 -10.49
C GLN A 230 -16.05 -6.02 -11.51
N PHE A 231 -16.16 -4.84 -12.12
CA PHE A 231 -15.17 -4.29 -13.02
C PHE A 231 -14.83 -2.88 -12.55
N ALA A 232 -13.54 -2.57 -12.47
CA ALA A 232 -13.11 -1.22 -12.13
C ALA A 232 -11.98 -0.75 -13.03
N TYR A 233 -11.99 0.55 -13.29
CA TYR A 233 -10.87 1.28 -13.86
C TYR A 233 -10.48 2.36 -12.87
N SER A 234 -9.19 2.43 -12.55
CA SER A 234 -8.64 3.49 -11.70
C SER A 234 -7.47 4.16 -12.40
N HIS A 235 -7.39 5.46 -12.26
CA HIS A 235 -6.29 6.27 -12.76
C HIS A 235 -5.70 7.14 -11.66
N PHE A 236 -4.39 7.30 -11.65
CA PHE A 236 -3.66 8.25 -10.83
C PHE A 236 -2.68 9.02 -11.70
N GLY A 237 -2.77 10.36 -11.68
CA GLY A 237 -1.82 11.27 -12.31
C GLY A 237 -1.19 12.17 -11.26
N GLY A 238 0.14 12.26 -11.26
CA GLY A 238 0.83 13.07 -10.27
C GLY A 238 2.26 13.40 -10.62
N GLN A 239 2.82 14.31 -9.86
CA GLN A 239 4.19 14.79 -10.02
C GLN A 239 4.94 14.68 -8.71
N PHE A 240 6.18 14.20 -8.76
CA PHE A 240 7.13 14.22 -7.66
C PHE A 240 8.29 15.16 -8.00
N ARG A 241 8.76 15.91 -7.01
CA ARG A 241 9.88 16.83 -7.14
C ARG A 241 10.95 16.46 -6.11
N MET A 242 12.17 16.36 -6.56
CA MET A 242 13.36 16.12 -5.73
C MET A 242 14.29 17.33 -5.79
N SER A 243 14.89 17.68 -4.67
CA SER A 243 15.94 18.68 -4.57
C SER A 243 17.07 18.23 -3.65
N THR A 244 18.29 18.64 -3.93
CA THR A 244 19.49 18.34 -3.14
C THR A 244 20.27 19.60 -2.85
N GLU A 245 21.17 19.57 -1.86
CA GLU A 245 22.07 20.68 -1.54
C GLU A 245 23.17 20.91 -2.60
N ILE A 246 23.37 19.95 -3.51
CA ILE A 246 24.37 20.03 -4.60
C ILE A 246 23.78 20.52 -5.93
N ASP A 247 22.65 21.24 -5.89
CA ASP A 247 21.91 21.72 -7.07
C ASP A 247 21.52 20.62 -8.08
N LEU A 248 21.40 19.37 -7.65
CA LEU A 248 20.73 18.34 -8.40
C LEU A 248 19.24 18.37 -8.05
N SER A 249 18.39 18.55 -9.03
CA SER A 249 16.94 18.52 -8.87
C SER A 249 16.29 17.54 -9.84
N GLY A 250 15.14 17.01 -9.45
CA GLY A 250 14.38 16.05 -10.24
C GLY A 250 12.91 16.38 -10.31
N ARG A 251 12.31 16.10 -11.46
CA ARG A 251 10.87 16.07 -11.67
C ARG A 251 10.49 14.71 -12.26
N PHE A 252 9.54 14.06 -11.62
CA PHE A 252 9.06 12.74 -11.99
C PHE A 252 7.54 12.86 -12.20
N ASP A 253 7.11 12.85 -13.46
CA ASP A 253 5.70 12.82 -13.81
C ASP A 253 5.26 11.34 -13.88
N VAL A 254 4.23 10.97 -13.12
CA VAL A 254 3.74 9.59 -13.00
C VAL A 254 2.30 9.51 -13.49
N ASP A 255 2.03 8.57 -14.36
CA ASP A 255 0.71 8.18 -14.84
C ASP A 255 0.51 6.70 -14.57
N LEU A 256 -0.54 6.33 -13.81
CA LEU A 256 -0.82 4.97 -13.39
C LEU A 256 -2.27 4.62 -13.73
N ASN A 257 -2.46 3.52 -14.46
CA ASN A 257 -3.76 3.03 -14.89
C ASN A 257 -3.96 1.61 -14.39
N VAL A 258 -5.02 1.33 -13.62
CA VAL A 258 -5.36 0.01 -13.09
C VAL A 258 -6.68 -0.47 -13.69
N PHE A 259 -6.65 -1.65 -14.27
CA PHE A 259 -7.82 -2.38 -14.76
C PHE A 259 -8.08 -3.56 -13.84
N SER A 260 -9.28 -3.64 -13.28
CA SER A 260 -9.64 -4.62 -12.26
C SER A 260 -10.88 -5.39 -12.67
N ALA A 261 -10.88 -6.71 -12.48
CA ALA A 261 -12.01 -7.59 -12.69
C ALA A 261 -12.11 -8.61 -11.57
N ARG A 262 -13.32 -8.84 -11.05
CA ARG A 262 -13.58 -9.83 -10.01
C ARG A 262 -14.87 -10.58 -10.29
N PHE A 263 -14.83 -11.87 -10.05
CA PHE A 263 -16.01 -12.74 -10.03
C PHE A 263 -16.17 -13.38 -8.65
N ASN A 264 -17.33 -13.21 -8.05
CA ASN A 264 -17.70 -13.77 -6.77
C ASN A 264 -18.80 -14.82 -6.95
N ALA A 265 -18.49 -16.06 -6.63
CA ALA A 265 -19.48 -17.11 -6.45
C ALA A 265 -19.61 -17.48 -4.97
N GLU A 266 -20.50 -18.39 -4.63
CA GLU A 266 -20.75 -18.80 -3.24
C GLU A 266 -19.47 -19.20 -2.50
N ARG A 267 -18.58 -19.96 -3.14
CA ARG A 267 -17.34 -20.47 -2.55
C ARG A 267 -16.06 -20.02 -3.25
N VAL A 268 -16.17 -19.42 -4.43
CA VAL A 268 -15.01 -19.04 -5.27
C VAL A 268 -15.02 -17.55 -5.48
N THR A 269 -13.88 -16.91 -5.28
CA THR A 269 -13.60 -15.56 -5.74
C THR A 269 -12.43 -15.61 -6.71
N LEU A 270 -12.63 -15.11 -7.92
CA LEU A 270 -11.57 -14.89 -8.91
C LEU A 270 -11.30 -13.40 -8.99
N THR A 271 -10.03 -12.99 -8.91
CA THR A 271 -9.64 -11.58 -9.04
C THR A 271 -8.48 -11.48 -9.99
N ALA A 272 -8.56 -10.54 -10.92
CA ALA A 272 -7.48 -10.16 -11.80
C ALA A 272 -7.35 -8.64 -11.82
N GLU A 273 -6.11 -8.14 -11.74
CA GLU A 273 -5.82 -6.73 -11.94
C GLU A 273 -4.57 -6.59 -12.80
N TYR A 274 -4.52 -5.52 -13.59
CA TYR A 274 -3.39 -5.17 -14.42
C TYR A 274 -3.13 -3.67 -14.34
N VAL A 275 -1.89 -3.29 -14.07
CA VAL A 275 -1.46 -1.91 -13.96
C VAL A 275 -0.46 -1.55 -15.06
N LEU A 276 -0.65 -0.37 -15.63
CA LEU A 276 0.30 0.30 -16.50
C LEU A 276 0.83 1.53 -15.77
N ILE A 277 2.15 1.69 -15.72
CA ILE A 277 2.82 2.81 -15.06
C ILE A 277 3.74 3.46 -16.08
N ASP A 278 3.49 4.71 -16.40
CA ASP A 278 4.32 5.52 -17.28
C ASP A 278 4.95 6.68 -16.47
N ASN A 279 6.29 6.75 -16.48
CA ASN A 279 7.04 7.79 -15.79
C ASN A 279 7.89 8.59 -16.80
N ASP A 280 7.84 9.93 -16.72
CA ASP A 280 8.78 10.84 -17.41
C ASP A 280 9.69 11.52 -16.35
N ASN A 281 10.88 10.98 -16.21
CA ASN A 281 11.86 11.38 -15.22
C ASN A 281 12.81 12.41 -15.84
N ARG A 282 12.92 13.59 -15.24
CA ARG A 282 13.78 14.68 -15.67
C ARG A 282 14.67 15.11 -14.53
N LEU A 283 15.98 15.04 -14.73
CA LEU A 283 16.96 15.52 -13.79
C LEU A 283 17.65 16.76 -14.36
N THR A 284 17.92 17.72 -13.49
CA THR A 284 18.61 18.98 -13.78
C THR A 284 19.77 19.12 -12.79
N TYR A 285 20.94 19.45 -13.27
CA TYR A 285 22.12 19.72 -12.44
C TYR A 285 22.66 21.12 -12.74
N LEU A 286 22.89 21.94 -11.70
CA LEU A 286 23.30 23.34 -11.81
C LEU A 286 22.44 24.15 -12.80
N GLY A 287 21.10 23.90 -12.78
CA GLY A 287 20.17 24.60 -13.66
C GLY A 287 20.13 24.11 -15.12
N ALA A 288 21.01 23.18 -15.52
CA ALA A 288 21.05 22.61 -16.87
C ALA A 288 20.40 21.20 -16.92
N PRO A 289 19.68 20.84 -18.00
CA PRO A 289 19.18 19.48 -18.17
C PRO A 289 20.33 18.46 -18.12
N PHE A 290 20.19 17.45 -17.22
CA PHE A 290 21.20 16.43 -17.00
C PHE A 290 20.76 15.06 -17.56
N LEU A 291 19.52 14.67 -17.29
CA LEU A 291 18.98 13.38 -17.74
C LEU A 291 17.48 13.51 -18.01
N ARG A 292 17.01 12.88 -19.05
CA ARG A 292 15.60 12.60 -19.25
C ARG A 292 15.41 11.12 -19.59
N GLN A 293 14.60 10.42 -18.82
CA GLN A 293 14.31 9.01 -19.00
C GLN A 293 12.81 8.78 -18.92
N ARG A 294 12.26 8.07 -19.90
CA ARG A 294 10.90 7.54 -19.83
C ARG A 294 10.97 6.08 -19.43
N VAL A 295 10.22 5.72 -18.43
CA VAL A 295 10.11 4.35 -17.93
C VAL A 295 8.65 3.93 -18.07
N ALA A 296 8.44 2.75 -18.63
CA ALA A 296 7.13 2.18 -18.86
C ALA A 296 7.05 0.81 -18.16
N ALA A 297 6.64 0.81 -16.89
CA ALA A 297 6.48 -0.41 -16.12
C ALA A 297 5.08 -1.01 -16.31
N ASP A 298 4.96 -2.31 -16.05
CA ASP A 298 3.66 -2.97 -15.90
C ASP A 298 3.71 -4.07 -14.83
N SER A 299 2.54 -4.34 -14.26
CA SER A 299 2.34 -5.42 -13.30
C SER A 299 0.93 -5.99 -13.45
N GLY A 300 0.75 -7.25 -13.11
CA GLY A 300 -0.57 -7.86 -13.10
C GLY A 300 -0.59 -9.18 -12.38
N TYR A 301 -1.77 -9.54 -11.89
CA TYR A 301 -1.98 -10.80 -11.21
C TYR A 301 -3.32 -11.45 -11.56
N LEU A 302 -3.36 -12.77 -11.37
CA LEU A 302 -4.57 -13.58 -11.34
C LEU A 302 -4.60 -14.35 -10.03
N GLN A 303 -5.69 -14.24 -9.27
CA GLN A 303 -5.87 -14.87 -7.97
C GLN A 303 -7.19 -15.63 -7.91
N VAL A 304 -7.15 -16.80 -7.31
CA VAL A 304 -8.31 -17.58 -6.95
C VAL A 304 -8.31 -17.79 -5.44
N GLU A 305 -9.47 -17.57 -4.82
CA GLU A 305 -9.76 -17.91 -3.42
C GLU A 305 -10.91 -18.93 -3.39
N TYR A 306 -10.75 -19.98 -2.58
CA TYR A 306 -11.78 -20.98 -2.37
C TYR A 306 -12.10 -21.13 -0.89
N ARG A 307 -13.36 -20.92 -0.51
CA ARG A 307 -13.86 -21.11 0.84
C ARG A 307 -14.18 -22.58 1.09
N LEU A 308 -13.38 -23.24 1.94
CA LEU A 308 -13.58 -24.65 2.34
C LEU A 308 -14.75 -24.80 3.32
N GLY A 309 -15.11 -23.73 4.01
CA GLY A 309 -16.19 -23.66 4.98
C GLY A 309 -16.32 -22.25 5.56
N SER A 310 -16.93 -22.11 6.73
CA SER A 310 -17.09 -20.82 7.40
C SER A 310 -15.76 -20.20 7.84
N ASN A 311 -14.79 -21.04 8.21
CA ASN A 311 -13.58 -20.59 8.93
C ASN A 311 -12.30 -20.76 8.12
N TRP A 312 -12.33 -21.49 7.00
CA TRP A 312 -11.15 -21.81 6.21
C TRP A 312 -11.29 -21.33 4.77
N ALA A 313 -10.24 -20.73 4.26
CA ALA A 313 -10.09 -20.42 2.84
C ALA A 313 -8.68 -20.78 2.38
N VAL A 314 -8.58 -21.17 1.12
CA VAL A 314 -7.29 -21.36 0.43
C VAL A 314 -7.23 -20.39 -0.73
N MET A 315 -6.03 -19.94 -1.07
CA MET A 315 -5.82 -19.07 -2.21
C MET A 315 -4.62 -19.53 -3.04
N SER A 316 -4.64 -19.18 -4.32
CA SER A 316 -3.48 -19.27 -5.20
C SER A 316 -3.43 -18.03 -6.07
N ARG A 317 -2.22 -17.52 -6.33
CA ARG A 317 -1.98 -16.32 -7.12
C ARG A 317 -0.79 -16.49 -8.05
N LEU A 318 -0.94 -16.04 -9.28
CA LEU A 318 0.13 -15.78 -10.22
C LEU A 318 0.30 -14.28 -10.34
N ASP A 319 1.48 -13.76 -10.06
CA ASP A 319 1.81 -12.35 -10.05
C ASP A 319 3.04 -12.08 -10.92
N SER A 320 3.06 -10.97 -11.64
CA SER A 320 4.15 -10.57 -12.50
C SER A 320 4.36 -9.07 -12.44
N PHE A 321 5.61 -8.64 -12.32
CA PHE A 321 6.04 -7.25 -12.36
C PHE A 321 7.21 -7.08 -13.31
N TYR A 322 7.18 -6.02 -14.15
CA TYR A 322 8.24 -5.64 -15.07
C TYR A 322 8.54 -4.15 -14.93
N ARG A 323 9.81 -3.80 -14.71
CA ARG A 323 10.26 -2.41 -14.63
C ARG A 323 10.19 -1.68 -15.97
N ASP A 324 10.32 -2.44 -17.08
CA ASP A 324 10.10 -1.96 -18.45
C ASP A 324 9.30 -2.99 -19.25
N ARG A 325 8.07 -2.63 -19.66
CA ARG A 325 7.20 -3.48 -20.46
C ARG A 325 7.72 -3.71 -21.89
N HIS A 326 8.66 -2.88 -22.35
CA HIS A 326 9.31 -3.02 -23.65
C HIS A 326 10.57 -3.89 -23.59
N ASP A 327 11.14 -4.09 -22.39
CA ASP A 327 12.27 -5.01 -22.11
C ASP A 327 11.98 -5.92 -20.92
N ARG A 328 10.91 -6.70 -21.00
CA ARG A 328 10.48 -7.60 -19.91
C ARG A 328 11.53 -8.61 -19.47
N SER A 329 12.47 -8.92 -20.33
CA SER A 329 13.59 -9.83 -20.04
C SER A 329 14.78 -9.14 -19.37
N GLY A 330 14.85 -7.79 -19.40
CA GLY A 330 15.94 -6.98 -18.88
C GLY A 330 17.24 -7.06 -19.71
N HIS A 331 17.18 -7.60 -20.93
CA HIS A 331 18.39 -7.75 -21.75
C HIS A 331 18.91 -6.42 -22.27
N ALA A 332 18.04 -5.55 -22.77
CA ALA A 332 18.43 -4.24 -23.25
C ALA A 332 18.95 -3.37 -22.10
N PHE A 333 18.29 -3.43 -20.94
CA PHE A 333 18.74 -2.75 -19.73
C PHE A 333 20.15 -3.18 -19.31
N ALA A 334 20.41 -4.51 -19.21
CA ALA A 334 21.73 -5.02 -18.82
C ALA A 334 22.83 -4.67 -19.82
N ALA A 335 22.51 -4.65 -21.12
CA ALA A 335 23.46 -4.21 -22.15
C ALA A 335 23.82 -2.73 -22.03
N ALA A 336 22.87 -1.88 -21.64
CA ALA A 336 23.07 -0.45 -21.43
C ALA A 336 23.71 -0.13 -20.06
N ASN A 337 23.64 -1.04 -19.08
CA ASN A 337 24.14 -0.87 -17.72
C ASN A 337 25.08 -2.01 -17.31
N PRO A 338 26.34 -2.04 -17.80
CA PRO A 338 27.29 -3.10 -17.50
C PRO A 338 27.50 -3.24 -15.99
N GLY A 339 27.38 -4.49 -15.48
CA GLY A 339 27.52 -4.79 -14.05
C GLY A 339 26.20 -4.85 -13.30
N ILE A 340 25.07 -4.45 -13.89
CA ILE A 340 23.75 -4.63 -13.28
C ILE A 340 23.06 -5.85 -13.92
N ASP A 341 22.59 -6.77 -13.08
CA ASP A 341 21.94 -8.00 -13.54
C ASP A 341 20.56 -7.69 -14.13
N ARG A 342 20.26 -8.25 -15.30
CA ARG A 342 18.94 -8.16 -15.97
C ARG A 342 17.78 -8.63 -15.09
N ARG A 343 18.05 -9.50 -14.13
CA ARG A 343 17.05 -10.08 -13.20
C ARG A 343 16.44 -9.04 -12.26
N THR A 344 17.07 -7.87 -12.14
CA THR A 344 16.53 -6.72 -11.41
C THR A 344 15.36 -6.05 -12.12
N GLN A 345 15.06 -6.44 -13.37
CA GLN A 345 14.03 -5.82 -14.21
C GLN A 345 12.68 -6.53 -14.16
N PHE A 346 12.61 -7.73 -13.58
CA PHE A 346 11.35 -8.47 -13.50
C PHE A 346 11.23 -9.27 -12.19
N SER A 347 9.98 -9.62 -11.87
CA SER A 347 9.64 -10.59 -10.82
C SER A 347 8.38 -11.35 -11.22
N HIS A 348 8.40 -12.67 -11.07
CA HIS A 348 7.24 -13.54 -11.19
C HIS A 348 7.08 -14.28 -9.87
N ASP A 349 5.92 -14.21 -9.26
CA ASP A 349 5.61 -14.87 -7.99
C ASP A 349 4.42 -15.80 -8.17
N PHE A 350 4.60 -17.07 -7.81
CA PHE A 350 3.52 -18.01 -7.63
C PHE A 350 3.30 -18.20 -6.13
N THR A 351 2.12 -17.82 -5.64
CA THR A 351 1.76 -17.89 -4.22
C THR A 351 0.67 -18.92 -4.00
N VAL A 352 0.79 -19.69 -2.93
CA VAL A 352 -0.30 -20.50 -2.36
C VAL A 352 -0.46 -20.14 -0.89
N GLY A 353 -1.69 -19.95 -0.45
CA GLY A 353 -2.00 -19.55 0.91
C GLY A 353 -3.19 -20.28 1.51
N ILE A 354 -3.22 -20.33 2.82
CA ILE A 354 -4.33 -20.81 3.62
C ILE A 354 -4.65 -19.82 4.73
N HIS A 355 -5.95 -19.57 4.93
CA HIS A 355 -6.45 -18.71 5.99
C HIS A 355 -7.34 -19.50 6.93
N TRP A 356 -7.19 -19.26 8.22
CA TRP A 356 -8.06 -19.81 9.26
C TRP A 356 -8.57 -18.70 10.18
N ARG A 357 -9.88 -18.58 10.29
CA ARG A 357 -10.56 -17.62 11.18
C ARG A 357 -11.46 -18.41 12.13
N PRO A 358 -10.92 -18.84 13.30
CA PRO A 358 -11.70 -19.64 14.27
C PRO A 358 -12.92 -18.91 14.81
N ASP A 359 -12.83 -17.58 14.94
CA ASP A 359 -13.88 -16.70 15.42
C ASP A 359 -13.84 -15.31 14.74
N GLN A 360 -14.62 -14.36 15.26
CA GLN A 360 -14.70 -13.01 14.72
C GLN A 360 -13.46 -12.13 15.03
N HIS A 361 -12.62 -12.54 15.98
CA HIS A 361 -11.48 -11.76 16.48
C HIS A 361 -10.15 -12.27 15.92
N TRP A 362 -9.95 -13.58 15.86
CA TRP A 362 -8.67 -14.16 15.48
C TRP A 362 -8.61 -14.52 14.01
N GLY A 363 -7.43 -14.37 13.42
CA GLY A 363 -7.08 -14.82 12.09
C GLY A 363 -5.65 -15.34 12.03
N PHE A 364 -5.45 -16.41 11.27
CA PHE A 364 -4.17 -17.03 11.02
C PHE A 364 -4.01 -17.25 9.53
N TRP A 365 -2.82 -16.92 9.02
CA TRP A 365 -2.48 -17.03 7.60
C TRP A 365 -1.16 -17.77 7.48
N ALA A 366 -1.02 -18.58 6.45
CA ALA A 366 0.22 -19.16 6.01
C ALA A 366 0.28 -19.08 4.49
N GLU A 367 1.39 -18.57 3.96
CA GLU A 367 1.61 -18.39 2.52
C GLU A 367 3.00 -18.86 2.15
N HIS A 368 3.10 -19.52 1.01
CA HIS A 368 4.37 -19.86 0.40
C HIS A 368 4.46 -19.25 -1.00
N HIS A 369 5.59 -18.61 -1.25
CA HIS A 369 5.89 -17.90 -2.49
C HIS A 369 7.05 -18.59 -3.20
N TRP A 370 6.92 -18.82 -4.51
CA TRP A 370 8.01 -19.22 -5.39
C TRP A 370 8.29 -18.09 -6.36
N ILE A 371 9.45 -17.46 -6.21
CA ILE A 371 9.77 -16.22 -6.88
C ILE A 371 10.90 -16.42 -7.89
N ASN A 372 10.72 -15.86 -9.10
CA ASN A 372 11.71 -15.82 -10.15
C ASN A 372 11.91 -14.37 -10.59
N GLY A 373 13.09 -13.81 -10.33
CA GLY A 373 13.45 -12.41 -10.53
C GLY A 373 13.67 -11.68 -9.22
N THR A 374 14.24 -10.49 -9.29
CA THR A 374 14.65 -9.70 -8.11
C THR A 374 14.18 -8.25 -8.16
N ALA A 375 13.23 -7.92 -9.06
CA ALA A 375 12.74 -6.56 -9.23
C ALA A 375 12.01 -6.00 -8.01
N ILE A 376 11.45 -6.87 -7.16
CA ILE A 376 10.75 -6.49 -5.92
C ILE A 376 11.67 -6.36 -4.71
N LEU A 377 12.95 -6.77 -4.81
CA LEU A 377 13.91 -6.72 -3.70
C LEU A 377 14.45 -5.31 -3.51
N GLN A 378 14.56 -4.87 -2.27
CA GLN A 378 15.26 -3.65 -1.88
C GLN A 378 16.77 -3.84 -2.01
N ALA A 379 17.46 -2.87 -2.61
CA ALA A 379 18.90 -2.97 -2.81
C ALA A 379 19.69 -2.83 -1.49
N LEU A 380 19.14 -2.13 -0.51
CA LEU A 380 19.75 -1.98 0.81
C LEU A 380 19.75 -3.29 1.62
N GLU A 381 18.70 -4.13 1.51
CA GLU A 381 18.67 -5.47 2.12
C GLU A 381 19.45 -6.49 1.28
N ASN A 382 19.38 -6.35 -0.04
CA ASN A 382 19.96 -7.31 -0.99
C ASN A 382 20.92 -6.57 -1.95
N PRO A 383 22.13 -6.22 -1.53
CA PRO A 383 23.06 -5.52 -2.41
C PRO A 383 23.48 -6.40 -3.60
N PRO A 384 23.50 -5.87 -4.84
CA PRO A 384 24.11 -6.58 -5.96
C PRO A 384 25.62 -6.81 -5.69
N PRO A 385 26.21 -7.94 -6.03
CA PRO A 385 25.74 -9.06 -6.87
C PRO A 385 25.13 -10.25 -6.11
N LEU A 386 24.82 -10.10 -4.82
CA LEU A 386 24.45 -11.23 -3.94
C LEU A 386 23.03 -11.77 -4.17
N ARG A 387 22.25 -11.16 -5.08
CA ARG A 387 20.86 -11.56 -5.34
C ARG A 387 20.72 -12.87 -6.08
N HIS A 388 19.88 -13.75 -5.56
CA HIS A 388 19.50 -14.99 -6.22
C HIS A 388 18.23 -14.84 -7.05
N GLN A 389 18.26 -15.25 -8.31
CA GLN A 389 17.13 -15.15 -9.24
C GLN A 389 15.92 -15.98 -8.81
N ARG A 390 16.17 -17.23 -8.38
CA ARG A 390 15.11 -18.14 -7.94
C ARG A 390 15.22 -18.32 -6.45
N TRP A 391 14.17 -17.99 -5.76
CA TRP A 391 14.09 -18.06 -4.31
C TRP A 391 12.65 -18.32 -3.89
N SER A 392 12.48 -18.73 -2.65
CA SER A 392 11.17 -18.97 -2.08
C SER A 392 11.04 -18.30 -0.72
N MET A 393 9.82 -18.06 -0.30
CA MET A 393 9.52 -17.39 0.95
C MET A 393 8.29 -18.05 1.59
N LEU A 394 8.40 -18.40 2.85
CA LEU A 394 7.30 -18.78 3.73
C LEU A 394 6.93 -17.59 4.60
N MET A 395 5.66 -17.22 4.58
CA MET A 395 5.12 -16.21 5.47
C MET A 395 4.04 -16.83 6.37
N LEU A 396 4.12 -16.56 7.66
CA LEU A 396 3.10 -16.90 8.65
C LEU A 396 2.63 -15.63 9.32
N MET A 397 1.34 -15.54 9.66
CA MET A 397 0.82 -14.39 10.38
C MET A 397 -0.30 -14.80 11.31
N ALA A 398 -0.28 -14.24 12.52
CA ALA A 398 -1.36 -14.31 13.48
C ALA A 398 -1.87 -12.89 13.76
N GLY A 399 -3.18 -12.69 13.72
CA GLY A 399 -3.81 -11.40 13.92
C GLY A 399 -5.00 -11.46 14.87
N TYR A 400 -5.22 -10.36 15.57
CA TYR A 400 -6.37 -10.12 16.46
C TYR A 400 -7.03 -8.80 16.12
N LYS A 401 -8.38 -8.77 16.13
CA LYS A 401 -9.16 -7.53 15.96
C LYS A 401 -10.31 -7.45 16.96
N PHE A 402 -10.68 -6.23 17.33
CA PHE A 402 -11.82 -5.94 18.22
C PHE A 402 -12.68 -4.80 17.70
#